data_f8a07ee5acfdf9815b17f941e78429d5
#
_entry.id   f8a07ee5acfdf9815b17f941e78429d5
#
_cell.length_a   1.000
_cell.length_b   1.000
_cell.length_c   1.000
_cell.angle_alpha   90.00
_cell.angle_beta   90.00
_cell.angle_gamma   90.00
#
_symmetry.space_group_name_H-M   'P 1'
#
loop_
_entity.id
_entity.type
_entity.pdbx_description
1 polymer ?
#
loop_
_entity_poly.entity_id
_entity_poly.type
_entity_poly.pdbx_seq_one_letter_code
_entity_poly.pdbx_strand_id
1 'polypeptide(L)'
;MKLVSITWSSELPHLMQGARELSFNLEAWSYTQLDDPVQLEKCLKSLKSAQMVLIHPSNDPCWDEIIPSLSPSTPVISFGRDPSLWTVANVPMDTTLTVNRYVLFGGRKNFKNLLKYACNQALKTSFQLEPPEEILWQGLYHPRSETAFATVDEYLEWYQGKERSWVGLIFSRTSWANEDLKVVDAAILELEKEFDVLPAFCFGMGDSDLGAWSSVEVAKRFFSGRVEAIVNLQPIFRSRNSDEALQTMKALNVPIFHPAVVYHKTEEEWKDDVHGLSSSEVGWSVAMPEFEGVIEPLMIGATSRSEMDGAQIEKHVPIPERVSKLARRVKKWVALKNKPVSERRVAFILHNNPCASVEASVGGGAHIDTLESVARIMDRMVQAGYSLQSPPKTGKELIETIMARKAISEFRWTSIEEIIKRGGALALLSEEEYRQWFDLLSPVVRDQMIEAWGRPPGEEKDGIPAAMLYQGKIVITGV
;
A
#
# COMPACT_ATOMS: atom_id res chain seq x y z
N MET A 1 18.55 -0.62 -37.52
CA MET A 1 17.12 -0.25 -37.51
C MET A 1 16.88 0.51 -36.24
N LYS A 2 16.51 1.79 -36.34
CA LYS A 2 16.27 2.65 -35.16
C LYS A 2 14.77 2.72 -34.85
N LEU A 3 14.39 2.21 -33.69
CA LEU A 3 13.04 2.25 -33.16
C LEU A 3 12.98 3.23 -31.99
N VAL A 4 11.84 3.89 -31.81
CA VAL A 4 11.58 4.73 -30.65
C VAL A 4 10.31 4.23 -29.96
N SER A 5 10.32 4.14 -28.63
CA SER A 5 9.12 3.81 -27.85
C SER A 5 8.92 4.78 -26.70
N ILE A 6 7.66 5.20 -26.52
CA ILE A 6 7.21 5.97 -25.36
C ILE A 6 6.03 5.21 -24.75
N THR A 7 6.22 4.69 -23.55
CA THR A 7 5.30 3.72 -22.97
C THR A 7 5.23 3.82 -21.44
N TRP A 8 4.49 2.97 -20.80
CA TRP A 8 4.43 2.92 -19.36
C TRP A 8 5.69 2.27 -18.78
N SER A 9 6.13 2.73 -17.61
CA SER A 9 7.31 2.19 -16.91
C SER A 9 7.27 0.67 -16.76
N SER A 10 6.08 0.11 -16.53
CA SER A 10 5.89 -1.34 -16.37
C SER A 10 6.08 -2.17 -17.64
N GLU A 11 5.96 -1.57 -18.83
CA GLU A 11 6.09 -2.25 -20.14
C GLU A 11 7.52 -2.17 -20.67
N LEU A 12 8.23 -1.14 -20.27
CA LEU A 12 9.55 -0.78 -20.78
C LEU A 12 10.60 -1.91 -20.62
N PRO A 13 10.69 -2.62 -19.48
CA PRO A 13 11.68 -3.68 -19.31
C PRO A 13 11.55 -4.80 -20.37
N HIS A 14 10.33 -5.22 -20.67
CA HIS A 14 10.08 -6.27 -21.65
C HIS A 14 10.31 -5.83 -23.10
N LEU A 15 9.97 -4.58 -23.42
CA LEU A 15 10.28 -3.99 -24.71
C LEU A 15 11.80 -3.93 -24.94
N MET A 16 12.55 -3.39 -23.96
CA MET A 16 13.99 -3.29 -24.03
C MET A 16 14.66 -4.68 -24.14
N GLN A 17 14.20 -5.64 -23.34
CA GLN A 17 14.72 -6.99 -23.41
C GLN A 17 14.41 -7.67 -24.75
N GLY A 18 13.18 -7.53 -25.26
CA GLY A 18 12.81 -8.03 -26.58
C GLY A 18 13.65 -7.41 -27.69
N ALA A 19 13.91 -6.12 -27.63
CA ALA A 19 14.76 -5.40 -28.59
C ALA A 19 16.20 -5.90 -28.54
N ARG A 20 16.76 -6.11 -27.34
CA ARG A 20 18.11 -6.70 -27.15
C ARG A 20 18.22 -8.09 -27.77
N GLU A 21 17.25 -8.97 -27.52
CA GLU A 21 17.23 -10.32 -28.07
C GLU A 21 17.09 -10.35 -29.61
N LEU A 22 16.45 -9.33 -30.19
CA LEU A 22 16.30 -9.16 -31.63
C LEU A 22 17.40 -8.31 -32.27
N SER A 23 18.35 -7.83 -31.47
CA SER A 23 19.42 -6.91 -31.92
C SER A 23 18.87 -5.62 -32.56
N PHE A 24 17.76 -5.09 -32.02
CA PHE A 24 17.20 -3.81 -32.46
C PHE A 24 17.84 -2.66 -31.70
N ASN A 25 18.05 -1.52 -32.38
CA ASN A 25 18.38 -0.27 -31.71
C ASN A 25 17.07 0.40 -31.29
N LEU A 26 16.63 0.14 -30.06
CA LEU A 26 15.44 0.75 -29.46
C LEU A 26 15.86 1.82 -28.45
N GLU A 27 15.47 3.07 -28.72
CA GLU A 27 15.53 4.15 -27.76
C GLU A 27 14.15 4.28 -27.14
N ALA A 28 14.07 4.26 -25.80
CA ALA A 28 12.77 4.17 -25.14
C ALA A 28 12.71 4.99 -23.85
N TRP A 29 11.54 5.57 -23.60
CA TRP A 29 11.21 6.35 -22.42
C TRP A 29 9.89 5.90 -21.80
N SER A 30 9.78 5.99 -20.48
CA SER A 30 8.47 6.06 -19.85
C SER A 30 7.96 7.52 -19.86
N TYR A 31 6.64 7.70 -19.90
CA TYR A 31 6.07 9.05 -19.89
C TYR A 31 6.46 9.83 -18.63
N THR A 32 6.63 9.15 -17.48
CA THR A 32 7.08 9.77 -16.21
C THR A 32 8.48 10.35 -16.28
N GLN A 33 9.34 9.81 -17.14
CA GLN A 33 10.69 10.36 -17.36
C GLN A 33 10.67 11.66 -18.20
N LEU A 34 9.60 11.87 -18.95
CA LEU A 34 9.44 13.00 -19.85
C LEU A 34 8.92 14.26 -19.14
N ASP A 35 8.66 14.19 -17.84
CA ASP A 35 8.48 15.36 -16.98
C ASP A 35 9.81 16.14 -16.80
N ASP A 36 10.96 15.48 -17.02
CA ASP A 36 12.26 16.14 -17.10
C ASP A 36 12.45 16.76 -18.50
N PRO A 37 12.58 18.09 -18.62
CA PRO A 37 12.76 18.78 -19.91
C PRO A 37 13.95 18.27 -20.70
N VAL A 38 15.02 17.82 -20.03
CA VAL A 38 16.21 17.27 -20.69
C VAL A 38 15.92 15.94 -21.37
N GLN A 39 15.12 15.08 -20.72
CA GLN A 39 14.72 13.79 -21.28
C GLN A 39 13.71 14.02 -22.40
N LEU A 40 12.78 14.93 -22.24
CA LEU A 40 11.82 15.29 -23.28
C LEU A 40 12.53 15.79 -24.55
N GLU A 41 13.51 16.70 -24.43
CA GLU A 41 14.30 17.17 -25.56
C GLU A 41 15.03 16.03 -26.29
N LYS A 42 15.65 15.10 -25.53
CA LYS A 42 16.29 13.91 -26.10
C LYS A 42 15.30 13.03 -26.84
N CYS A 43 14.12 12.80 -26.27
CA CYS A 43 13.05 12.03 -26.90
C CYS A 43 12.60 12.69 -28.23
N LEU A 44 12.27 13.98 -28.21
CA LEU A 44 11.86 14.73 -29.39
C LEU A 44 12.93 14.73 -30.50
N LYS A 45 14.21 14.79 -30.14
CA LYS A 45 15.31 14.64 -31.09
C LYS A 45 15.37 13.24 -31.69
N SER A 46 15.12 12.23 -30.88
CA SER A 46 15.13 10.82 -31.30
C SER A 46 14.00 10.49 -32.27
N LEU A 47 12.81 11.05 -32.05
CA LEU A 47 11.64 10.91 -32.92
C LEU A 47 11.94 11.34 -34.37
N LYS A 48 12.75 12.40 -34.57
CA LYS A 48 13.11 12.92 -35.92
C LYS A 48 13.90 11.92 -36.76
N SER A 49 14.59 10.94 -36.15
CA SER A 49 15.40 9.93 -36.82
C SER A 49 14.84 8.52 -36.70
N ALA A 50 13.67 8.36 -36.11
CA ALA A 50 13.01 7.07 -35.93
C ALA A 50 12.53 6.49 -37.27
N GLN A 51 12.73 5.21 -37.48
CA GLN A 51 12.15 4.47 -38.61
C GLN A 51 10.74 3.93 -38.26
N MET A 52 10.43 3.77 -36.99
CA MET A 52 9.12 3.40 -36.47
C MET A 52 9.01 3.88 -35.02
N VAL A 53 7.81 4.30 -34.63
CA VAL A 53 7.49 4.77 -33.28
C VAL A 53 6.39 3.91 -32.67
N LEU A 54 6.59 3.47 -31.44
CA LEU A 54 5.62 2.76 -30.61
C LEU A 54 5.21 3.66 -29.44
N ILE A 55 3.93 3.95 -29.29
CA ILE A 55 3.44 4.83 -28.23
C ILE A 55 2.27 4.21 -27.45
N HIS A 56 2.30 4.41 -26.13
CA HIS A 56 1.19 4.18 -25.22
C HIS A 56 0.78 5.52 -24.60
N PRO A 57 -0.06 6.31 -25.29
CA PRO A 57 -0.40 7.66 -24.84
C PRO A 57 -1.16 7.64 -23.50
N SER A 58 -1.08 8.76 -22.80
CA SER A 58 -1.83 9.07 -21.58
C SER A 58 -2.29 10.54 -21.63
N ASN A 59 -2.89 11.01 -20.55
CA ASN A 59 -3.32 12.42 -20.44
C ASN A 59 -2.24 13.32 -19.81
N ASP A 60 -0.97 12.88 -19.80
CA ASP A 60 0.12 13.66 -19.24
C ASP A 60 0.56 14.80 -20.16
N PRO A 61 1.03 15.94 -19.62
CA PRO A 61 1.38 17.13 -20.41
C PRO A 61 2.42 16.92 -21.50
N CYS A 62 3.34 15.96 -21.33
CA CYS A 62 4.38 15.68 -22.33
C CYS A 62 3.80 15.31 -23.72
N TRP A 63 2.60 14.77 -23.78
CA TRP A 63 1.95 14.40 -25.04
C TRP A 63 1.57 15.60 -25.91
N ASP A 64 1.39 16.78 -25.32
CA ASP A 64 1.13 18.03 -26.06
C ASP A 64 2.32 18.43 -26.94
N GLU A 65 3.54 18.01 -26.61
CA GLU A 65 4.75 18.23 -27.40
C GLU A 65 5.11 17.02 -28.27
N ILE A 66 4.86 15.81 -27.80
CA ILE A 66 5.21 14.56 -28.51
C ILE A 66 4.34 14.37 -29.75
N ILE A 67 3.02 14.47 -29.62
CA ILE A 67 2.08 14.18 -30.72
C ILE A 67 2.33 15.10 -31.94
N PRO A 68 2.47 16.43 -31.78
CA PRO A 68 2.80 17.30 -32.89
C PRO A 68 4.19 17.07 -33.51
N SER A 69 5.10 16.44 -32.79
CA SER A 69 6.46 16.12 -33.23
C SER A 69 6.56 14.83 -34.05
N LEU A 70 5.48 14.04 -34.12
CA LEU A 70 5.44 12.81 -34.90
C LEU A 70 5.41 13.13 -36.41
N SER A 71 6.32 12.52 -37.15
CA SER A 71 6.36 12.70 -38.61
C SER A 71 5.26 11.88 -39.30
N PRO A 72 4.44 12.49 -40.20
CA PRO A 72 3.45 11.71 -40.96
C PRO A 72 4.02 10.61 -41.84
N SER A 73 5.30 10.68 -42.20
CA SER A 73 6.00 9.67 -43.00
C SER A 73 6.59 8.53 -42.21
N THR A 74 6.70 8.67 -40.87
CA THR A 74 7.21 7.61 -39.98
C THR A 74 6.03 6.78 -39.47
N PRO A 75 6.05 5.46 -39.63
CA PRO A 75 5.01 4.60 -39.04
C PRO A 75 4.91 4.79 -37.52
N VAL A 76 3.73 5.14 -37.04
CA VAL A 76 3.39 5.30 -35.63
C VAL A 76 2.33 4.26 -35.28
N ILE A 77 2.64 3.42 -34.30
CA ILE A 77 1.71 2.44 -33.74
C ILE A 77 1.36 2.91 -32.33
N SER A 78 0.09 3.26 -32.12
CA SER A 78 -0.45 3.64 -30.82
C SER A 78 -1.22 2.47 -30.22
N PHE A 79 -1.04 2.21 -28.93
CA PHE A 79 -1.74 1.15 -28.22
C PHE A 79 -2.15 1.62 -26.82
N GLY A 80 -2.82 0.77 -26.04
CA GLY A 80 -3.35 1.09 -24.73
C GLY A 80 -4.83 0.76 -24.61
N ARG A 81 -5.39 0.93 -23.41
CA ARG A 81 -6.78 0.53 -23.12
C ARG A 81 -7.84 1.49 -23.63
N ASP A 82 -7.48 2.76 -23.85
CA ASP A 82 -8.40 3.76 -24.37
C ASP A 82 -8.32 3.82 -25.89
N PRO A 83 -9.34 3.32 -26.63
CA PRO A 83 -9.34 3.37 -28.09
C PRO A 83 -9.28 4.78 -28.68
N SER A 84 -9.69 5.81 -27.93
CA SER A 84 -9.63 7.20 -28.41
C SER A 84 -8.20 7.65 -28.70
N LEU A 85 -7.23 7.10 -27.94
CA LEU A 85 -5.80 7.39 -28.10
C LEU A 85 -5.16 6.67 -29.30
N TRP A 86 -5.85 5.67 -29.89
CA TRP A 86 -5.36 4.98 -31.09
C TRP A 86 -5.43 5.82 -32.34
N THR A 87 -6.19 6.91 -32.34
CA THR A 87 -6.33 7.84 -33.46
C THR A 87 -5.01 8.52 -33.85
N VAL A 88 -4.01 8.50 -32.99
CA VAL A 88 -2.65 9.00 -33.26
C VAL A 88 -1.86 8.06 -34.19
N ALA A 89 -2.27 6.80 -34.28
CA ALA A 89 -1.61 5.83 -35.17
C ALA A 89 -1.86 6.16 -36.63
N ASN A 90 -0.81 5.98 -37.46
CA ASN A 90 -0.90 6.14 -38.92
C ASN A 90 -0.67 4.81 -39.69
N VAL A 91 -0.88 3.71 -38.99
CA VAL A 91 -0.85 2.35 -39.57
C VAL A 91 -2.28 1.78 -39.68
N PRO A 92 -2.49 0.68 -40.45
CA PRO A 92 -3.82 0.03 -40.49
C PRO A 92 -4.33 -0.34 -39.11
N MET A 93 -5.63 -0.18 -38.86
CA MET A 93 -6.28 -0.46 -37.58
C MET A 93 -6.03 -1.89 -37.10
N ASP A 94 -6.02 -2.88 -37.99
CA ASP A 94 -5.72 -4.27 -37.64
C ASP A 94 -4.32 -4.45 -37.04
N THR A 95 -3.36 -3.61 -37.45
CA THR A 95 -2.02 -3.57 -36.86
C THR A 95 -2.09 -3.09 -35.42
N THR A 96 -2.79 -1.97 -35.18
CA THR A 96 -3.00 -1.42 -33.84
C THR A 96 -3.71 -2.42 -32.93
N LEU A 97 -4.78 -3.05 -33.39
CA LEU A 97 -5.53 -4.06 -32.63
C LEU A 97 -4.66 -5.26 -32.25
N THR A 98 -3.86 -5.75 -33.17
CA THR A 98 -2.97 -6.90 -32.90
C THR A 98 -1.87 -6.52 -31.92
N VAL A 99 -1.24 -5.36 -32.08
CA VAL A 99 -0.23 -4.87 -31.13
C VAL A 99 -0.86 -4.69 -29.73
N ASN A 100 -2.07 -4.11 -29.68
CA ASN A 100 -2.77 -3.97 -28.40
C ASN A 100 -3.08 -5.32 -27.72
N ARG A 101 -3.36 -6.37 -28.46
CA ARG A 101 -3.55 -7.72 -27.90
C ARG A 101 -2.28 -8.27 -27.27
N TYR A 102 -1.09 -8.08 -27.90
CA TYR A 102 0.18 -8.46 -27.30
C TYR A 102 0.43 -7.72 -25.97
N VAL A 103 0.16 -6.42 -25.91
CA VAL A 103 0.30 -5.60 -24.70
C VAL A 103 -0.70 -6.04 -23.63
N LEU A 104 -1.96 -6.24 -24.00
CA LEU A 104 -3.04 -6.65 -23.08
C LEU A 104 -2.74 -8.00 -22.41
N PHE A 105 -2.25 -8.96 -23.18
CA PHE A 105 -1.87 -10.26 -22.63
C PHE A 105 -0.60 -10.14 -21.78
N GLY A 106 0.36 -9.28 -22.18
CA GLY A 106 1.58 -9.00 -21.42
C GLY A 106 2.58 -10.15 -21.44
N GLY A 107 3.64 -10.00 -20.66
CA GLY A 107 4.70 -10.99 -20.52
C GLY A 107 5.76 -10.92 -21.63
N ARG A 108 6.95 -11.38 -21.29
CA ARG A 108 8.17 -11.27 -22.12
C ARG A 108 7.99 -11.78 -23.57
N LYS A 109 7.33 -12.93 -23.74
CA LYS A 109 7.11 -13.55 -25.06
C LYS A 109 6.23 -12.69 -25.95
N ASN A 110 5.15 -12.13 -25.41
CA ASN A 110 4.26 -11.25 -26.13
C ASN A 110 4.95 -9.96 -26.55
N PHE A 111 5.71 -9.30 -25.69
CA PHE A 111 6.44 -8.06 -26.04
C PHE A 111 7.51 -8.31 -27.11
N LYS A 112 8.20 -9.44 -27.07
CA LYS A 112 9.14 -9.82 -28.14
C LYS A 112 8.44 -10.02 -29.49
N ASN A 113 7.30 -10.72 -29.50
CA ASN A 113 6.53 -10.94 -30.73
C ASN A 113 5.80 -9.67 -31.20
N LEU A 114 5.43 -8.76 -30.29
CA LEU A 114 4.95 -7.42 -30.62
C LEU A 114 5.99 -6.68 -31.48
N LEU A 115 7.24 -6.64 -31.05
CA LEU A 115 8.31 -5.97 -31.81
C LEU A 115 8.51 -6.58 -33.19
N LYS A 116 8.52 -7.90 -33.29
CA LYS A 116 8.61 -8.61 -34.58
C LYS A 116 7.42 -8.25 -35.49
N TYR A 117 6.20 -8.31 -34.94
CA TYR A 117 4.97 -8.01 -35.67
C TYR A 117 4.95 -6.57 -36.16
N ALA A 118 5.24 -5.60 -35.27
CA ALA A 118 5.30 -4.19 -35.59
C ALA A 118 6.31 -3.91 -36.73
N CYS A 119 7.51 -4.49 -36.67
CA CYS A 119 8.50 -4.35 -37.71
C CYS A 119 8.05 -4.98 -39.05
N ASN A 120 7.40 -6.15 -39.03
CA ASN A 120 6.89 -6.75 -40.25
C ASN A 120 5.82 -5.87 -40.93
N GLN A 121 4.92 -5.27 -40.15
CA GLN A 121 3.88 -4.41 -40.67
C GLN A 121 4.41 -3.05 -41.15
N ALA A 122 5.21 -2.39 -40.31
CA ALA A 122 5.65 -1.01 -40.56
C ALA A 122 6.88 -0.91 -41.46
N LEU A 123 7.84 -1.82 -41.32
CA LEU A 123 9.16 -1.77 -41.97
C LEU A 123 9.36 -2.88 -43.04
N LYS A 124 8.32 -3.69 -43.29
CA LYS A 124 8.34 -4.77 -44.32
C LYS A 124 9.43 -5.79 -44.08
N THR A 125 9.74 -6.06 -42.81
CA THR A 125 10.61 -7.19 -42.42
C THR A 125 9.86 -8.53 -42.53
N SER A 126 10.54 -9.67 -42.34
CA SER A 126 9.98 -11.01 -42.48
C SER A 126 10.28 -11.91 -41.26
N PHE A 127 10.13 -11.37 -40.05
CA PHE A 127 10.30 -12.15 -38.83
C PHE A 127 9.23 -13.24 -38.73
N GLN A 128 9.63 -14.42 -38.27
CA GLN A 128 8.68 -15.47 -37.91
C GLN A 128 7.87 -15.01 -36.69
N LEU A 129 6.54 -15.01 -36.81
CA LEU A 129 5.62 -14.54 -35.83
C LEU A 129 4.97 -15.69 -35.04
N GLU A 130 4.77 -15.49 -33.77
CA GLU A 130 3.83 -16.24 -32.95
C GLU A 130 2.64 -15.32 -32.62
N PRO A 131 1.40 -15.83 -32.64
CA PRO A 131 0.23 -15.03 -32.31
C PRO A 131 0.30 -14.56 -30.84
N PRO A 132 -0.47 -13.50 -30.45
CA PRO A 132 -0.61 -13.11 -29.07
C PRO A 132 -1.07 -14.29 -28.21
N GLU A 133 -0.26 -14.64 -27.21
CA GLU A 133 -0.51 -15.75 -26.30
C GLU A 133 -1.21 -15.24 -25.02
N GLU A 134 -2.41 -15.72 -24.78
CA GLU A 134 -3.14 -15.38 -23.56
C GLU A 134 -2.52 -16.12 -22.38
N ILE A 135 -2.08 -15.36 -21.37
CA ILE A 135 -1.62 -15.89 -20.08
C ILE A 135 -2.71 -15.71 -19.04
N LEU A 136 -2.62 -16.39 -17.89
CA LEU A 136 -3.62 -16.37 -16.84
C LEU A 136 -4.06 -14.94 -16.47
N TRP A 137 -5.37 -14.71 -16.42
CA TRP A 137 -5.96 -13.45 -15.96
C TRP A 137 -5.94 -13.34 -14.43
N GLN A 138 -6.11 -14.46 -13.76
CA GLN A 138 -6.00 -14.63 -12.32
C GLN A 138 -5.37 -15.97 -12.00
N GLY A 139 -4.77 -16.07 -10.83
CA GLY A 139 -4.14 -17.30 -10.36
C GLY A 139 -3.40 -17.08 -9.06
N LEU A 140 -2.73 -18.12 -8.59
CA LEU A 140 -1.86 -18.04 -7.44
C LEU A 140 -0.40 -18.09 -7.88
N TYR A 141 0.44 -17.42 -7.12
CA TYR A 141 1.87 -17.30 -7.38
C TYR A 141 2.66 -17.54 -6.09
N HIS A 142 3.86 -18.06 -6.23
CA HIS A 142 4.79 -18.12 -5.11
C HIS A 142 6.23 -17.96 -5.60
N PRO A 143 7.10 -17.18 -4.90
CA PRO A 143 8.48 -16.94 -5.35
C PRO A 143 9.36 -18.18 -5.42
N ARG A 144 8.96 -19.28 -4.77
CA ARG A 144 9.67 -20.58 -4.86
C ARG A 144 9.14 -21.49 -5.96
N SER A 145 8.07 -21.12 -6.65
CA SER A 145 7.52 -21.89 -7.77
C SER A 145 7.97 -21.31 -9.11
N GLU A 146 8.31 -22.16 -10.05
CA GLU A 146 8.65 -21.73 -11.43
C GLU A 146 7.40 -21.34 -12.23
N THR A 147 6.21 -21.83 -11.82
CA THR A 147 4.95 -21.62 -12.53
C THR A 147 3.89 -21.04 -11.59
N ALA A 148 2.93 -20.31 -12.17
CA ALA A 148 1.72 -19.92 -11.47
C ALA A 148 0.70 -21.07 -11.50
N PHE A 149 -0.25 -21.04 -10.56
CA PHE A 149 -1.30 -22.04 -10.40
C PHE A 149 -2.64 -21.41 -10.78
N ALA A 150 -3.44 -22.13 -11.56
CA ALA A 150 -4.75 -21.66 -11.99
C ALA A 150 -5.82 -21.79 -10.87
N THR A 151 -5.65 -22.76 -9.98
CA THR A 151 -6.61 -23.08 -8.92
C THR A 151 -5.97 -23.13 -7.55
N VAL A 152 -6.80 -22.99 -6.50
CA VAL A 152 -6.34 -23.14 -5.11
C VAL A 152 -5.89 -24.56 -4.84
N ASP A 153 -6.56 -25.56 -5.42
CA ASP A 153 -6.24 -26.98 -5.18
C ASP A 153 -4.83 -27.31 -5.74
N GLU A 154 -4.52 -26.88 -6.97
CA GLU A 154 -3.15 -27.01 -7.52
C GLU A 154 -2.09 -26.34 -6.63
N TYR A 155 -2.40 -25.15 -6.12
CA TYR A 155 -1.48 -24.46 -5.21
C TYR A 155 -1.29 -25.22 -3.91
N LEU A 156 -2.36 -25.70 -3.29
CA LEU A 156 -2.31 -26.44 -2.03
C LEU A 156 -1.61 -27.81 -2.16
N GLU A 157 -1.74 -28.48 -3.30
CA GLU A 157 -0.98 -29.70 -3.61
C GLU A 157 0.53 -29.44 -3.64
N TRP A 158 0.92 -28.30 -4.17
CA TRP A 158 2.33 -27.89 -4.23
C TRP A 158 2.81 -27.30 -2.91
N TYR A 159 2.00 -26.41 -2.28
CA TYR A 159 2.33 -25.70 -1.07
C TYR A 159 2.07 -26.59 0.15
N GLN A 160 3.13 -27.18 0.68
CA GLN A 160 3.04 -27.93 1.94
C GLN A 160 3.01 -26.98 3.12
N GLY A 161 1.80 -26.54 3.50
CA GLY A 161 1.55 -25.63 4.61
C GLY A 161 2.09 -26.16 5.96
N LYS A 162 2.24 -25.25 6.91
CA LYS A 162 2.76 -25.56 8.27
C LYS A 162 1.62 -25.69 9.30
N GLU A 163 0.40 -25.91 8.86
CA GLU A 163 -0.82 -25.99 9.70
C GLU A 163 -1.05 -24.73 10.53
N ARG A 164 -0.73 -23.57 9.97
CA ARG A 164 -0.93 -22.25 10.57
C ARG A 164 -2.23 -21.60 10.04
N SER A 165 -2.63 -20.49 10.67
CA SER A 165 -3.69 -19.64 10.12
C SER A 165 -3.28 -19.11 8.74
N TRP A 166 -4.24 -19.07 7.81
CA TRP A 166 -3.99 -18.61 6.45
C TRP A 166 -4.20 -17.11 6.31
N VAL A 167 -3.39 -16.48 5.49
CA VAL A 167 -3.54 -15.08 5.07
C VAL A 167 -3.61 -15.04 3.54
N GLY A 168 -4.63 -14.37 3.00
CA GLY A 168 -4.71 -14.08 1.57
C GLY A 168 -3.85 -12.87 1.23
N LEU A 169 -3.14 -12.92 0.11
CA LEU A 169 -2.44 -11.77 -0.44
C LEU A 169 -2.90 -11.56 -1.88
N ILE A 170 -3.37 -10.34 -2.23
CA ILE A 170 -3.79 -9.99 -3.59
C ILE A 170 -2.83 -8.97 -4.15
N PHE A 171 -2.40 -9.17 -5.39
CA PHE A 171 -1.54 -8.24 -6.11
C PHE A 171 -1.89 -8.15 -7.59
N SER A 172 -1.33 -7.16 -8.29
CA SER A 172 -1.66 -6.90 -9.69
C SER A 172 -1.14 -7.99 -10.62
N ARG A 173 -2.00 -8.45 -11.55
CA ARG A 173 -1.59 -9.27 -12.69
C ARG A 173 -0.48 -8.61 -13.51
N THR A 174 -0.52 -7.28 -13.61
CA THR A 174 0.53 -6.54 -14.34
C THR A 174 1.91 -6.73 -13.69
N SER A 175 1.98 -6.72 -12.36
CA SER A 175 3.24 -7.00 -11.66
C SER A 175 3.74 -8.43 -11.92
N TRP A 176 2.81 -9.41 -11.96
CA TRP A 176 3.16 -10.79 -12.31
C TRP A 176 3.61 -10.94 -13.76
N ALA A 177 2.83 -10.42 -14.71
CA ALA A 177 3.11 -10.53 -16.14
C ALA A 177 4.39 -9.79 -16.56
N ASN A 178 4.75 -8.70 -15.85
CA ASN A 178 5.94 -7.88 -16.14
C ASN A 178 7.13 -8.19 -15.21
N GLU A 179 7.04 -9.24 -14.40
CA GLU A 179 8.13 -9.69 -13.52
C GLU A 179 8.62 -8.59 -12.55
N ASP A 180 7.69 -7.75 -12.06
CA ASP A 180 7.96 -6.74 -11.03
C ASP A 180 7.42 -7.21 -9.67
N LEU A 181 8.09 -8.21 -9.10
CA LEU A 181 7.58 -9.03 -8.00
C LEU A 181 8.35 -8.87 -6.68
N LYS A 182 9.46 -8.11 -6.64
CA LYS A 182 10.31 -8.03 -5.43
C LYS A 182 9.55 -7.62 -4.16
N VAL A 183 8.60 -6.68 -4.27
CA VAL A 183 7.78 -6.24 -3.13
C VAL A 183 6.78 -7.34 -2.72
N VAL A 184 6.18 -8.00 -3.70
CA VAL A 184 5.26 -9.13 -3.50
C VAL A 184 5.99 -10.30 -2.84
N ASP A 185 7.14 -10.67 -3.36
CA ASP A 185 7.99 -11.74 -2.82
C ASP A 185 8.38 -11.49 -1.37
N ALA A 186 8.83 -10.27 -1.08
CA ALA A 186 9.19 -9.88 0.28
C ALA A 186 7.98 -9.95 1.24
N ALA A 187 6.80 -9.52 0.80
CA ALA A 187 5.59 -9.60 1.60
C ALA A 187 5.17 -11.05 1.86
N ILE A 188 5.20 -11.92 0.84
CA ILE A 188 4.89 -13.35 0.98
C ILE A 188 5.85 -13.99 1.97
N LEU A 189 7.17 -13.86 1.76
CA LEU A 189 8.19 -14.51 2.58
C LEU A 189 8.19 -14.01 4.04
N GLU A 190 7.86 -12.74 4.27
CA GLU A 190 7.77 -12.19 5.62
C GLU A 190 6.50 -12.70 6.35
N LEU A 191 5.35 -12.72 5.66
CA LEU A 191 4.11 -13.27 6.21
C LEU A 191 4.25 -14.76 6.52
N GLU A 192 4.97 -15.53 5.72
CA GLU A 192 5.23 -16.96 5.94
C GLU A 192 6.03 -17.30 7.21
N LYS A 193 6.61 -16.32 7.87
CA LYS A 193 7.22 -16.55 9.18
C LYS A 193 6.18 -16.89 10.25
N GLU A 194 4.95 -16.40 10.08
CA GLU A 194 3.86 -16.50 11.08
C GLU A 194 2.62 -17.22 10.56
N PHE A 195 2.36 -17.24 9.25
CA PHE A 195 1.15 -17.72 8.61
C PHE A 195 1.45 -18.70 7.47
N ASP A 196 0.43 -19.39 7.02
CA ASP A 196 0.40 -19.94 5.68
C ASP A 196 -0.22 -18.90 4.73
N VAL A 197 0.28 -18.74 3.51
CA VAL A 197 -0.09 -17.64 2.62
C VAL A 197 -0.72 -18.15 1.34
N LEU A 198 -1.81 -17.51 0.90
CA LEU A 198 -2.45 -17.70 -0.40
C LEU A 198 -2.23 -16.44 -1.26
N PRO A 199 -1.16 -16.35 -2.04
CA PRO A 199 -0.84 -15.18 -2.84
C PRO A 199 -1.48 -15.28 -4.22
N ALA A 200 -2.47 -14.43 -4.47
CA ALA A 200 -3.23 -14.41 -5.72
C ALA A 200 -2.99 -13.13 -6.51
N PHE A 201 -2.87 -13.25 -7.82
CA PHE A 201 -2.89 -12.11 -8.73
C PHE A 201 -4.20 -12.01 -9.49
N CYS A 202 -4.62 -10.79 -9.84
CA CYS A 202 -5.78 -10.54 -10.66
C CYS A 202 -5.73 -9.20 -11.38
N PHE A 203 -6.73 -8.96 -12.21
CA PHE A 203 -6.84 -7.79 -13.08
C PHE A 203 -7.45 -6.55 -12.39
N GLY A 204 -7.52 -6.51 -11.06
CA GLY A 204 -8.02 -5.38 -10.30
C GLY A 204 -9.54 -5.25 -10.34
N MET A 205 -10.10 -4.48 -11.26
CA MET A 205 -11.55 -4.30 -11.39
C MET A 205 -12.28 -5.46 -12.08
N GLY A 206 -11.53 -6.37 -12.66
CA GLY A 206 -12.06 -7.45 -13.47
C GLY A 206 -12.55 -7.02 -14.84
N ASP A 207 -12.74 -7.98 -15.73
CA ASP A 207 -13.30 -7.79 -17.06
C ASP A 207 -14.03 -9.08 -17.50
N SER A 208 -15.37 -9.01 -17.60
CA SER A 208 -16.18 -10.17 -17.96
C SER A 208 -15.94 -10.68 -19.36
N ASP A 209 -15.60 -9.78 -20.30
CA ASP A 209 -15.39 -10.14 -21.70
C ASP A 209 -14.06 -10.90 -21.89
N LEU A 210 -13.11 -10.65 -20.97
CA LEU A 210 -11.85 -11.38 -20.89
C LEU A 210 -11.87 -12.56 -19.93
N GLY A 211 -12.96 -12.78 -19.19
CA GLY A 211 -12.99 -13.77 -18.12
C GLY A 211 -12.08 -13.43 -16.93
N ALA A 212 -11.65 -12.17 -16.84
CA ALA A 212 -10.77 -11.68 -15.79
C ALA A 212 -11.57 -11.30 -14.53
N TRP A 213 -11.18 -11.87 -13.39
CA TRP A 213 -11.84 -11.61 -12.10
C TRP A 213 -11.35 -10.34 -11.46
N SER A 214 -12.25 -9.66 -10.75
CA SER A 214 -11.90 -8.55 -9.88
C SER A 214 -11.20 -9.04 -8.59
N SER A 215 -10.58 -8.10 -7.85
CA SER A 215 -9.99 -8.42 -6.55
C SER A 215 -11.01 -8.96 -5.55
N VAL A 216 -12.27 -8.48 -5.61
CA VAL A 216 -13.37 -8.98 -4.79
C VAL A 216 -13.77 -10.40 -5.18
N GLU A 217 -13.83 -10.71 -6.48
CA GLU A 217 -14.11 -12.06 -6.95
C GLU A 217 -13.02 -13.05 -6.57
N VAL A 218 -11.75 -12.65 -6.68
CA VAL A 218 -10.62 -13.47 -6.22
C VAL A 218 -10.73 -13.72 -4.72
N ALA A 219 -11.00 -12.70 -3.91
CA ALA A 219 -11.20 -12.86 -2.47
C ALA A 219 -12.36 -13.81 -2.17
N LYS A 220 -13.49 -13.68 -2.88
CA LYS A 220 -14.65 -14.56 -2.74
C LYS A 220 -14.32 -16.02 -3.10
N ARG A 221 -13.64 -16.26 -4.21
CA ARG A 221 -13.41 -17.61 -4.74
C ARG A 221 -12.23 -18.33 -4.10
N PHE A 222 -11.12 -17.61 -3.83
CA PHE A 222 -9.92 -18.23 -3.30
C PHE A 222 -9.84 -18.18 -1.77
N PHE A 223 -10.40 -17.15 -1.11
CA PHE A 223 -10.16 -16.89 0.31
C PHE A 223 -11.35 -17.19 1.23
N SER A 224 -12.60 -17.23 0.71
CA SER A 224 -13.77 -17.47 1.57
C SER A 224 -13.65 -18.74 2.41
N GLY A 225 -13.80 -18.57 3.73
CA GLY A 225 -13.72 -19.66 4.70
C GLY A 225 -12.33 -20.25 4.92
N ARG A 226 -11.28 -19.64 4.33
CA ARG A 226 -9.91 -20.13 4.43
C ARG A 226 -8.97 -19.19 5.19
N VAL A 227 -9.15 -17.86 5.05
CA VAL A 227 -8.17 -16.90 5.56
C VAL A 227 -8.68 -16.12 6.76
N GLU A 228 -7.76 -15.70 7.62
CA GLU A 228 -8.03 -14.86 8.79
C GLU A 228 -7.81 -13.36 8.54
N ALA A 229 -7.09 -13.03 7.48
CA ALA A 229 -6.83 -11.67 7.02
C ALA A 229 -6.52 -11.64 5.52
N ILE A 230 -6.67 -10.48 4.89
CA ILE A 230 -6.28 -10.26 3.50
C ILE A 230 -5.30 -9.08 3.46
N VAL A 231 -4.21 -9.23 2.70
CA VAL A 231 -3.28 -8.16 2.34
C VAL A 231 -3.50 -7.82 0.88
N ASN A 232 -3.98 -6.63 0.59
CA ASN A 232 -4.26 -6.17 -0.77
C ASN A 232 -3.21 -5.16 -1.23
N LEU A 233 -2.33 -5.58 -2.14
CA LEU A 233 -1.28 -4.76 -2.77
C LEU A 233 -1.77 -4.05 -4.03
N GLN A 234 -3.06 -4.17 -4.37
CA GLN A 234 -3.62 -3.43 -5.50
C GLN A 234 -4.14 -2.07 -5.05
N PRO A 235 -4.05 -1.04 -5.90
CA PRO A 235 -4.60 0.29 -5.59
C PRO A 235 -6.11 0.26 -5.35
N ILE A 236 -6.80 -0.74 -5.87
CA ILE A 236 -8.26 -0.83 -5.87
C ILE A 236 -8.67 -2.23 -5.40
N PHE A 237 -9.51 -2.27 -4.36
CA PHE A 237 -10.20 -3.47 -3.91
C PHE A 237 -11.69 -3.35 -4.28
N ARG A 238 -11.99 -3.47 -5.57
CA ARG A 238 -13.33 -3.24 -6.13
C ARG A 238 -13.85 -4.39 -6.96
N SER A 239 -15.19 -4.38 -7.13
CA SER A 239 -15.93 -5.03 -8.21
C SER A 239 -16.70 -3.94 -8.96
N ARG A 240 -17.08 -4.19 -10.21
CA ARG A 240 -18.01 -3.33 -10.96
C ARG A 240 -19.39 -3.25 -10.29
N ASN A 241 -19.74 -4.24 -9.47
CA ASN A 241 -20.98 -4.28 -8.68
C ASN A 241 -20.65 -3.98 -7.21
N SER A 242 -20.94 -2.74 -6.76
CA SER A 242 -20.67 -2.27 -5.40
C SER A 242 -21.45 -3.06 -4.33
N ASP A 243 -22.69 -3.48 -4.62
CA ASP A 243 -23.51 -4.23 -3.67
C ASP A 243 -22.95 -5.64 -3.48
N GLU A 244 -22.54 -6.30 -4.56
CA GLU A 244 -21.87 -7.61 -4.48
C GLU A 244 -20.55 -7.52 -3.71
N ALA A 245 -19.76 -6.47 -3.94
CA ALA A 245 -18.53 -6.22 -3.20
C ALA A 245 -18.80 -6.10 -1.70
N LEU A 246 -19.78 -5.30 -1.31
CA LEU A 246 -20.15 -5.10 0.10
C LEU A 246 -20.61 -6.42 0.74
N GLN A 247 -21.45 -7.19 0.07
CA GLN A 247 -21.92 -8.50 0.58
C GLN A 247 -20.76 -9.49 0.71
N THR A 248 -19.85 -9.51 -0.25
CA THR A 248 -18.66 -10.36 -0.19
C THR A 248 -17.76 -9.99 0.99
N MET A 249 -17.48 -8.70 1.20
CA MET A 249 -16.67 -8.24 2.33
C MET A 249 -17.31 -8.58 3.68
N LYS A 250 -18.63 -8.42 3.80
CA LYS A 250 -19.38 -8.83 5.00
C LYS A 250 -19.32 -10.34 5.24
N ALA A 251 -19.42 -11.14 4.19
CA ALA A 251 -19.34 -12.60 4.29
C ALA A 251 -17.92 -13.10 4.65
N LEU A 252 -16.89 -12.46 4.12
CA LEU A 252 -15.50 -12.75 4.46
C LEU A 252 -15.21 -12.45 5.95
N ASN A 253 -15.73 -11.33 6.46
CA ASN A 253 -15.59 -10.90 7.86
C ASN A 253 -14.13 -10.99 8.39
N VAL A 254 -13.18 -10.53 7.59
CA VAL A 254 -11.75 -10.49 7.92
C VAL A 254 -11.20 -9.08 7.69
N PRO A 255 -10.16 -8.65 8.43
CA PRO A 255 -9.49 -7.39 8.13
C PRO A 255 -8.81 -7.45 6.77
N ILE A 256 -8.93 -6.38 5.99
CA ILE A 256 -8.29 -6.21 4.68
C ILE A 256 -7.29 -5.07 4.79
N PHE A 257 -6.01 -5.41 4.77
CA PHE A 257 -4.89 -4.45 4.82
C PHE A 257 -4.61 -3.93 3.44
N HIS A 258 -4.27 -2.64 3.35
CA HIS A 258 -3.84 -2.02 2.11
C HIS A 258 -2.43 -1.43 2.24
N PRO A 259 -1.38 -2.25 2.22
CA PRO A 259 -0.04 -1.71 2.03
C PRO A 259 0.13 -1.19 0.61
N ALA A 260 0.91 -0.12 0.47
CA ALA A 260 1.13 0.55 -0.79
C ALA A 260 2.62 0.66 -1.15
N VAL A 261 2.89 0.99 -2.41
CA VAL A 261 4.22 1.23 -2.94
C VAL A 261 4.32 2.70 -3.34
N VAL A 262 5.46 3.33 -3.10
CA VAL A 262 5.76 4.68 -3.58
C VAL A 262 6.20 4.58 -5.05
N TYR A 263 5.37 5.08 -5.96
CA TYR A 263 5.56 4.88 -7.41
C TYR A 263 6.51 5.88 -8.07
N HIS A 264 6.66 7.07 -7.51
CA HIS A 264 7.41 8.15 -8.17
C HIS A 264 8.72 8.53 -7.48
N LYS A 265 9.02 7.91 -6.33
CA LYS A 265 10.21 8.22 -5.53
C LYS A 265 10.97 6.95 -5.16
N THR A 266 12.28 7.07 -5.07
CA THR A 266 13.11 6.07 -4.40
C THR A 266 12.86 6.10 -2.89
N GLU A 267 13.39 5.12 -2.18
CA GLU A 267 13.27 5.05 -0.72
C GLU A 267 13.91 6.28 -0.05
N GLU A 268 15.06 6.73 -0.54
CA GLU A 268 15.78 7.91 -0.05
C GLU A 268 14.98 9.17 -0.32
N GLU A 269 14.55 9.39 -1.56
CA GLU A 269 13.72 10.54 -1.95
C GLU A 269 12.42 10.62 -1.13
N TRP A 270 11.80 9.48 -0.85
CA TRP A 270 10.59 9.42 -0.04
C TRP A 270 10.84 9.73 1.44
N LYS A 271 11.97 9.26 2.01
CA LYS A 271 12.34 9.54 3.41
C LYS A 271 12.69 11.00 3.64
N ASP A 272 13.31 11.64 2.66
CA ASP A 272 13.77 13.03 2.76
C ASP A 272 12.64 14.02 2.45
N ASP A 273 11.55 13.59 1.81
CA ASP A 273 10.42 14.46 1.49
C ASP A 273 9.49 14.63 2.70
N VAL A 274 9.35 15.87 3.18
CA VAL A 274 8.46 16.22 4.30
C VAL A 274 6.99 15.91 4.05
N HIS A 275 6.55 15.83 2.78
CA HIS A 275 5.18 15.49 2.41
C HIS A 275 5.01 13.97 2.21
N GLY A 276 6.10 13.23 2.03
CA GLY A 276 6.11 11.80 1.75
C GLY A 276 5.53 11.47 0.36
N LEU A 277 4.22 11.32 0.25
CA LEU A 277 3.52 11.03 -1.01
C LEU A 277 3.04 12.30 -1.71
N SER A 278 2.94 12.27 -3.04
CA SER A 278 2.25 13.29 -3.81
C SER A 278 0.74 13.31 -3.52
N SER A 279 0.06 14.42 -3.81
CA SER A 279 -1.40 14.53 -3.58
C SER A 279 -2.19 13.46 -4.35
N SER A 280 -1.76 13.12 -5.57
CA SER A 280 -2.39 12.06 -6.37
C SER A 280 -2.17 10.69 -5.75
N GLU A 281 -0.95 10.38 -5.29
CA GLU A 281 -0.66 9.11 -4.61
C GLU A 281 -1.44 8.96 -3.30
N VAL A 282 -1.59 10.03 -2.50
CA VAL A 282 -2.45 10.02 -1.31
C VAL A 282 -3.90 9.72 -1.69
N GLY A 283 -4.39 10.32 -2.78
CA GLY A 283 -5.75 10.10 -3.28
C GLY A 283 -6.06 8.63 -3.53
N TRP A 284 -5.21 7.94 -4.29
CA TRP A 284 -5.50 6.58 -4.74
C TRP A 284 -4.83 5.46 -3.94
N SER A 285 -3.78 5.77 -3.15
CA SER A 285 -3.16 4.77 -2.27
C SER A 285 -3.67 4.81 -0.83
N VAL A 286 -4.32 5.90 -0.41
CA VAL A 286 -4.80 6.06 0.97
C VAL A 286 -6.30 6.35 1.01
N ALA A 287 -6.76 7.46 0.40
CA ALA A 287 -8.13 7.93 0.56
C ALA A 287 -9.16 7.03 -0.15
N MET A 288 -8.93 6.66 -1.42
CA MET A 288 -9.86 5.79 -2.14
C MET A 288 -9.97 4.40 -1.50
N PRO A 289 -8.87 3.71 -1.13
CA PRO A 289 -8.95 2.43 -0.42
C PRO A 289 -9.71 2.51 0.92
N GLU A 290 -9.57 3.61 1.66
CA GLU A 290 -10.30 3.80 2.91
C GLU A 290 -11.83 3.82 2.68
N PHE A 291 -12.31 4.47 1.62
CA PHE A 291 -13.73 4.42 1.23
C PHE A 291 -14.20 3.01 0.88
N GLU A 292 -13.31 2.12 0.49
CA GLU A 292 -13.59 0.72 0.18
C GLU A 292 -13.56 -0.18 1.44
N GLY A 293 -13.27 0.39 2.61
CA GLY A 293 -13.25 -0.33 3.90
C GLY A 293 -11.97 -1.12 4.16
N VAL A 294 -10.88 -0.84 3.43
CA VAL A 294 -9.57 -1.42 3.73
C VAL A 294 -8.82 -0.54 4.74
N ILE A 295 -7.87 -1.11 5.43
CA ILE A 295 -7.18 -0.49 6.59
C ILE A 295 -5.65 -0.54 6.44
N GLU A 296 -4.96 0.22 7.29
CA GLU A 296 -3.49 0.19 7.44
C GLU A 296 -2.73 0.55 6.15
N PRO A 297 -2.86 1.79 5.63
CA PRO A 297 -2.11 2.25 4.46
C PRO A 297 -0.63 2.42 4.81
N LEU A 298 0.13 1.34 4.75
CA LEU A 298 1.56 1.29 5.08
C LEU A 298 2.39 1.21 3.81
N MET A 299 3.29 2.17 3.60
CA MET A 299 4.26 2.09 2.49
C MET A 299 5.26 0.98 2.76
N ILE A 300 5.31 -0.03 1.90
CA ILE A 300 6.18 -1.21 2.05
C ILE A 300 7.20 -1.37 0.93
N GLY A 301 7.14 -0.52 -0.08
CA GLY A 301 8.04 -0.52 -1.21
C GLY A 301 8.19 0.86 -1.81
N ALA A 302 9.21 1.04 -2.63
CA ALA A 302 9.49 2.27 -3.34
C ALA A 302 10.07 1.96 -4.73
N THR A 303 10.13 2.97 -5.60
CA THR A 303 10.74 2.85 -6.92
C THR A 303 12.26 2.70 -6.82
N SER A 304 12.80 1.83 -7.65
CA SER A 304 14.24 1.69 -7.91
C SER A 304 14.50 1.96 -9.38
N ARG A 305 15.47 2.81 -9.68
CA ARG A 305 15.87 3.17 -11.03
C ARG A 305 17.17 2.47 -11.41
N SER A 306 17.19 1.89 -12.60
CA SER A 306 18.37 1.27 -13.19
C SER A 306 18.45 1.63 -14.68
N GLU A 307 19.56 1.34 -15.34
CA GLU A 307 19.73 1.59 -16.76
C GLU A 307 19.82 0.27 -17.53
N MET A 308 19.16 0.21 -18.69
CA MET A 308 19.26 -0.89 -19.64
C MET A 308 19.37 -0.33 -21.07
N ASP A 309 20.52 -0.51 -21.71
CA ASP A 309 20.78 -0.08 -23.08
C ASP A 309 20.42 1.41 -23.35
N GLY A 310 20.72 2.28 -22.37
CA GLY A 310 20.45 3.72 -22.44
C GLY A 310 19.02 4.12 -22.03
N ALA A 311 18.11 3.18 -21.76
CA ALA A 311 16.79 3.45 -21.22
C ALA A 311 16.80 3.33 -19.71
N GLN A 312 16.17 4.25 -19.01
CA GLN A 312 15.95 4.19 -17.57
C GLN A 312 14.81 3.24 -17.26
N ILE A 313 15.10 2.19 -16.53
CA ILE A 313 14.13 1.18 -16.11
C ILE A 313 13.75 1.43 -14.65
N GLU A 314 12.45 1.50 -14.39
CA GLU A 314 11.88 1.60 -13.06
C GLU A 314 11.25 0.26 -12.66
N LYS A 315 11.60 -0.23 -11.49
CA LYS A 315 11.00 -1.39 -10.83
C LYS A 315 10.78 -1.07 -9.36
N HIS A 316 9.94 -1.84 -8.70
CA HIS A 316 9.65 -1.65 -7.29
C HIS A 316 10.52 -2.57 -6.42
N VAL A 317 11.01 -2.02 -5.32
CA VAL A 317 11.81 -2.74 -4.32
C VAL A 317 11.16 -2.63 -2.94
N PRO A 318 11.26 -3.68 -2.11
CA PRO A 318 10.70 -3.64 -0.77
C PRO A 318 11.51 -2.72 0.15
N ILE A 319 10.82 -2.13 1.13
CA ILE A 319 11.42 -1.48 2.30
C ILE A 319 11.35 -2.48 3.46
N PRO A 320 12.45 -3.18 3.81
CA PRO A 320 12.39 -4.38 4.66
C PRO A 320 11.76 -4.17 6.04
N GLU A 321 12.08 -3.08 6.73
CA GLU A 321 11.49 -2.80 8.05
C GLU A 321 9.99 -2.52 7.97
N ARG A 322 9.50 -2.00 6.82
CA ARG A 322 8.09 -1.74 6.58
C ARG A 322 7.33 -3.02 6.25
N VAL A 323 7.94 -3.90 5.47
CA VAL A 323 7.38 -5.25 5.21
C VAL A 323 7.27 -6.04 6.52
N SER A 324 8.30 -6.00 7.36
CA SER A 324 8.26 -6.63 8.69
C SER A 324 7.22 -5.98 9.61
N LYS A 325 7.02 -4.67 9.51
CA LYS A 325 5.96 -3.96 10.23
C LYS A 325 4.57 -4.42 9.78
N LEU A 326 4.34 -4.58 8.47
CA LEU A 326 3.10 -5.13 7.93
C LEU A 326 2.79 -6.49 8.55
N ALA A 327 3.73 -7.44 8.49
CA ALA A 327 3.51 -8.79 9.04
C ALA A 327 3.16 -8.77 10.54
N ARG A 328 3.85 -7.92 11.31
CA ARG A 328 3.53 -7.72 12.74
C ARG A 328 2.13 -7.12 12.96
N ARG A 329 1.68 -6.19 12.09
CA ARG A 329 0.33 -5.62 12.16
C ARG A 329 -0.72 -6.67 11.85
N VAL A 330 -0.55 -7.44 10.77
CA VAL A 330 -1.43 -8.57 10.42
C VAL A 330 -1.54 -9.55 11.60
N LYS A 331 -0.40 -9.96 12.18
CA LYS A 331 -0.36 -10.85 13.36
C LYS A 331 -1.17 -10.31 14.54
N LYS A 332 -1.04 -9.02 14.85
CA LYS A 332 -1.79 -8.40 15.95
C LYS A 332 -3.30 -8.35 15.68
N TRP A 333 -3.72 -8.07 14.45
CA TRP A 333 -5.14 -8.05 14.08
C TRP A 333 -5.76 -9.45 14.12
N VAL A 334 -5.08 -10.47 13.60
CA VAL A 334 -5.52 -11.87 13.69
C VAL A 334 -5.61 -12.31 15.14
N ALA A 335 -4.61 -12.00 15.96
CA ALA A 335 -4.64 -12.29 17.39
C ALA A 335 -5.78 -11.57 18.11
N LEU A 336 -6.07 -10.32 17.77
CA LEU A 336 -7.19 -9.54 18.33
C LEU A 336 -8.55 -10.14 17.92
N LYS A 337 -8.69 -10.55 16.65
CA LYS A 337 -9.91 -11.22 16.16
C LYS A 337 -10.21 -12.48 16.96
N ASN A 338 -9.20 -13.30 17.20
CA ASN A 338 -9.32 -14.58 17.89
C ASN A 338 -9.35 -14.46 19.43
N LYS A 339 -9.09 -13.26 19.98
CA LYS A 339 -9.13 -13.01 21.41
C LYS A 339 -10.58 -12.91 21.90
N PRO A 340 -10.98 -13.61 22.97
CA PRO A 340 -12.30 -13.48 23.58
C PRO A 340 -12.62 -12.00 23.87
N VAL A 341 -13.84 -11.56 23.61
CA VAL A 341 -14.24 -10.15 23.75
C VAL A 341 -14.01 -9.67 25.18
N SER A 342 -14.30 -10.51 26.18
CA SER A 342 -14.08 -10.22 27.61
C SER A 342 -12.63 -9.97 28.02
N GLU A 343 -11.69 -10.43 27.21
CA GLU A 343 -10.25 -10.26 27.45
C GLU A 343 -9.63 -9.10 26.65
N ARG A 344 -10.40 -8.50 25.72
CA ARG A 344 -9.93 -7.36 24.93
C ARG A 344 -9.82 -6.11 25.82
N ARG A 345 -8.74 -5.35 25.62
CA ARG A 345 -8.50 -4.10 26.34
C ARG A 345 -8.55 -2.94 25.36
N VAL A 346 -9.28 -1.90 25.71
CA VAL A 346 -9.45 -0.67 24.92
C VAL A 346 -9.02 0.50 25.77
N ALA A 347 -8.22 1.40 25.23
CA ALA A 347 -7.85 2.68 25.86
C ALA A 347 -8.53 3.83 25.11
N PHE A 348 -9.25 4.69 25.83
CA PHE A 348 -9.76 5.94 25.32
C PHE A 348 -8.80 7.06 25.74
N ILE A 349 -8.22 7.74 24.76
CA ILE A 349 -7.33 8.89 25.00
C ILE A 349 -8.11 10.13 24.62
N LEU A 350 -8.53 10.89 25.64
CA LEU A 350 -9.29 12.10 25.45
C LEU A 350 -8.35 13.28 25.24
N HIS A 351 -8.61 14.08 24.20
CA HIS A 351 -7.84 15.28 23.94
C HIS A 351 -8.16 16.34 24.98
N ASN A 352 -7.13 17.04 25.47
CA ASN A 352 -7.26 18.16 26.37
C ASN A 352 -6.50 19.37 25.80
N ASN A 353 -7.17 20.52 25.69
CA ASN A 353 -6.52 21.73 25.18
C ASN A 353 -5.55 22.31 26.22
N PRO A 354 -4.30 22.59 25.83
CA PRO A 354 -3.37 23.27 26.71
C PRO A 354 -3.90 24.68 27.07
N CYS A 355 -3.60 25.14 28.26
CA CYS A 355 -3.95 26.49 28.78
C CYS A 355 -5.45 26.77 29.03
N ALA A 356 -6.35 25.81 28.85
CA ALA A 356 -7.74 25.93 29.29
C ALA A 356 -7.91 25.37 30.71
N SER A 357 -8.98 25.77 31.41
CA SER A 357 -9.30 25.11 32.68
C SER A 357 -9.57 23.64 32.39
N VAL A 358 -8.99 22.77 33.21
CA VAL A 358 -9.00 21.31 32.99
C VAL A 358 -10.43 20.79 32.86
N GLU A 359 -11.32 21.26 33.72
CA GLU A 359 -12.73 20.86 33.76
C GLU A 359 -13.51 21.23 32.50
N ALA A 360 -13.14 22.35 31.87
CA ALA A 360 -13.81 22.86 30.67
C ALA A 360 -13.27 22.28 29.37
N SER A 361 -12.10 21.62 29.41
CA SER A 361 -11.40 21.19 28.18
C SER A 361 -11.20 19.67 28.05
N VAL A 362 -11.57 18.88 29.09
CA VAL A 362 -11.47 17.42 29.02
C VAL A 362 -12.36 16.87 27.91
N GLY A 363 -11.73 16.15 26.97
CA GLY A 363 -12.45 15.53 25.87
C GLY A 363 -12.91 16.52 24.80
N GLY A 364 -12.19 17.63 24.60
CA GLY A 364 -12.51 18.59 23.54
C GLY A 364 -12.52 17.91 22.16
N GLY A 365 -13.65 18.01 21.45
CA GLY A 365 -13.83 17.54 20.09
C GLY A 365 -14.77 18.47 19.34
N ALA A 366 -14.41 18.90 18.14
CA ALA A 366 -15.19 19.84 17.36
C ALA A 366 -16.61 19.29 17.09
N HIS A 367 -17.63 19.98 17.64
CA HIS A 367 -19.05 19.65 17.48
C HIS A 367 -19.48 18.25 18.01
N ILE A 368 -18.66 17.60 18.84
CA ILE A 368 -18.98 16.29 19.43
C ILE A 368 -19.04 16.43 20.94
N ASP A 369 -20.09 15.90 21.56
CA ASP A 369 -20.12 15.61 23.00
C ASP A 369 -19.30 14.35 23.25
N THR A 370 -17.99 14.54 23.45
CA THR A 370 -17.01 13.45 23.56
C THR A 370 -17.27 12.59 24.79
N LEU A 371 -17.59 13.20 25.93
CA LEU A 371 -17.79 12.47 27.19
C LEU A 371 -19.04 11.59 27.13
N GLU A 372 -20.14 12.14 26.62
CA GLU A 372 -21.36 11.36 26.40
C GLU A 372 -21.15 10.26 25.34
N SER A 373 -20.41 10.56 24.28
CA SER A 373 -20.07 9.57 23.26
C SER A 373 -19.28 8.40 23.85
N VAL A 374 -18.29 8.66 24.68
CA VAL A 374 -17.49 7.60 25.34
C VAL A 374 -18.36 6.79 26.30
N ALA A 375 -19.25 7.42 27.09
CA ALA A 375 -20.17 6.70 27.97
C ALA A 375 -21.09 5.74 27.17
N ARG A 376 -21.64 6.21 26.05
CA ARG A 376 -22.46 5.36 25.14
C ARG A 376 -21.66 4.24 24.49
N ILE A 377 -20.42 4.50 24.10
CA ILE A 377 -19.53 3.45 23.56
C ILE A 377 -19.28 2.40 24.64
N MET A 378 -18.98 2.78 25.88
CA MET A 378 -18.78 1.84 26.98
C MET A 378 -20.03 0.99 27.25
N ASP A 379 -21.23 1.57 27.22
CA ASP A 379 -22.47 0.82 27.33
C ASP A 379 -22.62 -0.23 26.22
N ARG A 380 -22.34 0.15 24.98
CA ARG A 380 -22.32 -0.81 23.84
C ARG A 380 -21.26 -1.88 23.97
N MET A 381 -20.10 -1.54 24.53
CA MET A 381 -19.05 -2.53 24.81
C MET A 381 -19.51 -3.56 25.83
N VAL A 382 -20.20 -3.16 26.90
CA VAL A 382 -20.79 -4.11 27.86
C VAL A 382 -21.78 -5.04 27.18
N GLN A 383 -22.68 -4.50 26.36
CA GLN A 383 -23.62 -5.30 25.56
C GLN A 383 -22.94 -6.26 24.59
N ALA A 384 -21.76 -5.90 24.07
CA ALA A 384 -20.94 -6.72 23.20
C ALA A 384 -20.07 -7.75 23.95
N GLY A 385 -20.12 -7.79 25.29
CA GLY A 385 -19.40 -8.79 26.11
C GLY A 385 -18.00 -8.36 26.60
N TYR A 386 -17.65 -7.08 26.49
CA TYR A 386 -16.43 -6.58 27.13
C TYR A 386 -16.57 -6.55 28.64
N SER A 387 -15.48 -6.86 29.36
CA SER A 387 -15.44 -6.76 30.82
C SER A 387 -15.15 -5.33 31.26
N LEU A 388 -16.17 -4.61 31.72
CA LEU A 388 -16.03 -3.28 32.33
C LEU A 388 -16.57 -3.30 33.76
N GLN A 389 -15.81 -2.72 34.69
CA GLN A 389 -16.22 -2.58 36.08
C GLN A 389 -16.92 -1.22 36.26
N SER A 390 -18.23 -1.24 36.53
CA SER A 390 -19.02 -0.04 36.82
C SER A 390 -18.81 1.12 35.84
N PRO A 391 -19.05 0.90 34.51
CA PRO A 391 -18.86 1.95 33.52
C PRO A 391 -19.82 3.12 33.81
N PRO A 392 -19.37 4.39 33.64
CA PRO A 392 -20.26 5.55 33.77
C PRO A 392 -21.36 5.47 32.70
N LYS A 393 -22.60 5.81 33.13
CA LYS A 393 -23.77 5.72 32.24
C LYS A 393 -23.97 6.97 31.39
N THR A 394 -23.38 8.10 31.83
CA THR A 394 -23.49 9.38 31.14
C THR A 394 -22.14 10.08 31.06
N GLY A 395 -22.01 11.03 30.16
CA GLY A 395 -20.83 11.89 30.06
C GLY A 395 -20.59 12.69 31.35
N LYS A 396 -21.67 13.07 32.07
CA LYS A 396 -21.58 13.74 33.36
C LYS A 396 -20.94 12.82 34.42
N GLU A 397 -21.38 11.60 34.56
CA GLU A 397 -20.76 10.63 35.49
C GLU A 397 -19.28 10.35 35.12
N LEU A 398 -18.96 10.33 33.82
CA LEU A 398 -17.58 10.14 33.37
C LEU A 398 -16.68 11.29 33.82
N ILE A 399 -17.07 12.55 33.56
CA ILE A 399 -16.26 13.71 34.00
C ILE A 399 -16.16 13.79 35.50
N GLU A 400 -17.25 13.55 36.25
CA GLU A 400 -17.25 13.53 37.70
C GLU A 400 -16.26 12.45 38.23
N THR A 401 -16.20 11.28 37.59
CA THR A 401 -15.24 10.23 37.95
C THR A 401 -13.81 10.65 37.67
N ILE A 402 -13.54 11.25 36.53
CA ILE A 402 -12.20 11.76 36.15
C ILE A 402 -11.75 12.81 37.17
N MET A 403 -12.61 13.74 37.50
CA MET A 403 -12.32 14.83 38.44
C MET A 403 -12.16 14.34 39.88
N ALA A 404 -13.00 13.42 40.35
CA ALA A 404 -12.91 12.85 41.69
C ALA A 404 -11.61 12.08 41.90
N ARG A 405 -11.15 11.34 40.89
CA ARG A 405 -9.91 10.57 40.94
C ARG A 405 -8.65 11.40 40.67
N LYS A 406 -8.81 12.68 40.31
CA LYS A 406 -7.68 13.54 39.93
C LYS A 406 -6.83 12.93 38.82
N ALA A 407 -7.49 12.25 37.89
CA ALA A 407 -6.85 11.49 36.82
C ALA A 407 -6.37 12.34 35.63
N ILE A 408 -6.04 13.60 35.88
CA ILE A 408 -5.62 14.59 34.89
C ILE A 408 -4.21 15.05 35.21
N SER A 409 -3.42 15.33 34.21
CA SER A 409 -2.01 15.70 34.31
C SER A 409 -1.71 17.10 34.85
N GLU A 410 -2.69 17.82 35.42
CA GLU A 410 -2.49 19.15 35.96
C GLU A 410 -2.18 19.10 37.46
N PHE A 411 -0.92 19.35 37.81
CA PHE A 411 -0.36 19.13 39.14
C PHE A 411 -0.41 20.36 40.05
N ARG A 412 -0.85 21.51 39.59
CA ARG A 412 -0.66 22.77 40.31
C ARG A 412 -1.19 22.77 41.72
N TRP A 413 -2.17 21.91 42.02
CA TRP A 413 -2.90 21.90 43.27
C TRP A 413 -3.13 20.52 43.90
N THR A 414 -2.49 19.47 43.38
CA THR A 414 -2.70 18.08 43.84
C THR A 414 -1.37 17.35 43.93
N SER A 415 -1.08 16.74 45.09
CA SER A 415 0.14 15.90 45.22
C SER A 415 -0.03 14.56 44.53
N ILE A 416 1.09 13.94 44.18
CA ILE A 416 1.12 12.60 43.55
C ILE A 416 0.49 11.58 44.50
N GLU A 417 0.76 11.67 45.81
CA GLU A 417 0.15 10.82 46.83
C GLU A 417 -1.37 10.93 46.84
N GLU A 418 -1.90 12.11 46.66
CA GLU A 418 -3.36 12.35 46.63
C GLU A 418 -3.96 11.73 45.35
N ILE A 419 -3.30 11.86 44.20
CA ILE A 419 -3.73 11.22 42.93
C ILE A 419 -3.82 9.69 43.12
N ILE A 420 -2.77 9.10 43.67
CA ILE A 420 -2.72 7.64 43.92
C ILE A 420 -3.82 7.22 44.91
N LYS A 421 -3.96 7.96 46.04
CA LYS A 421 -4.97 7.67 47.06
C LYS A 421 -6.40 7.76 46.53
N ARG A 422 -6.65 8.65 45.57
CA ARG A 422 -7.97 8.81 44.93
C ARG A 422 -8.23 7.84 43.79
N GLY A 423 -7.24 6.98 43.46
CA GLY A 423 -7.36 5.99 42.36
C GLY A 423 -7.21 6.61 40.97
N GLY A 424 -6.51 7.74 40.87
CA GLY A 424 -6.17 8.37 39.59
C GLY A 424 -4.90 7.80 38.93
N ALA A 425 -4.22 6.82 39.54
CA ALA A 425 -3.11 6.12 38.97
C ALA A 425 -3.58 4.79 38.36
N LEU A 426 -3.38 4.64 37.04
CA LEU A 426 -3.65 3.39 36.30
C LEU A 426 -2.54 2.36 36.50
N ALA A 427 -1.29 2.84 36.55
CA ALA A 427 -0.13 1.97 36.71
C ALA A 427 1.02 2.73 37.38
N LEU A 428 1.88 1.95 38.04
CA LEU A 428 3.17 2.40 38.55
C LEU A 428 4.25 1.59 37.86
N LEU A 429 5.01 2.23 36.98
CA LEU A 429 6.06 1.60 36.18
C LEU A 429 7.41 1.79 36.88
N SER A 430 8.22 0.72 36.93
CA SER A 430 9.62 0.85 37.32
C SER A 430 10.41 1.63 36.26
N GLU A 431 11.47 2.30 36.68
CA GLU A 431 12.40 2.95 35.75
C GLU A 431 12.99 1.95 34.75
N GLU A 432 13.22 0.72 35.19
CA GLU A 432 13.75 -0.36 34.34
C GLU A 432 12.76 -0.75 33.22
N GLU A 433 11.46 -0.91 33.54
CA GLU A 433 10.42 -1.16 32.54
C GLU A 433 10.31 -0.03 31.52
N TYR A 434 10.40 1.23 31.99
CA TYR A 434 10.39 2.39 31.13
C TYR A 434 11.61 2.44 30.22
N ARG A 435 12.82 2.16 30.73
CA ARG A 435 14.06 2.09 29.96
C ARG A 435 14.00 1.02 28.88
N GLN A 436 13.45 -0.15 29.16
CA GLN A 436 13.26 -1.21 28.16
C GLN A 436 12.39 -0.72 26.98
N TRP A 437 11.33 0.03 27.22
CA TRP A 437 10.51 0.61 26.14
C TRP A 437 11.23 1.75 25.43
N PHE A 438 11.93 2.59 26.15
CA PHE A 438 12.70 3.68 25.57
C PHE A 438 13.80 3.17 24.63
N ASP A 439 14.47 2.10 24.98
CA ASP A 439 15.54 1.49 24.18
C ASP A 439 15.02 0.83 22.88
N LEU A 440 13.73 0.53 22.80
CA LEU A 440 13.08 0.05 21.57
C LEU A 440 12.77 1.18 20.56
N LEU A 441 12.86 2.44 20.96
CA LEU A 441 12.64 3.57 20.08
C LEU A 441 13.82 3.72 19.10
N SER A 442 13.56 4.34 17.93
CA SER A 442 14.65 4.65 16.99
C SER A 442 15.68 5.60 17.64
N PRO A 443 16.96 5.53 17.26
CA PRO A 443 18.00 6.42 17.79
C PRO A 443 17.61 7.90 17.69
N VAL A 444 17.07 8.32 16.55
CA VAL A 444 16.65 9.72 16.32
C VAL A 444 15.61 10.18 17.35
N VAL A 445 14.59 9.34 17.63
CA VAL A 445 13.56 9.67 18.62
C VAL A 445 14.14 9.70 20.03
N ARG A 446 15.02 8.76 20.37
CA ARG A 446 15.68 8.74 21.68
C ARG A 446 16.51 10.02 21.90
N ASP A 447 17.30 10.41 20.88
CA ASP A 447 18.14 11.60 20.96
C ASP A 447 17.30 12.87 21.13
N GLN A 448 16.22 13.01 20.37
CA GLN A 448 15.26 14.11 20.51
C GLN A 448 14.60 14.15 21.89
N MET A 449 14.23 13.00 22.45
CA MET A 449 13.65 12.93 23.81
C MET A 449 14.69 13.28 24.88
N ILE A 450 15.94 12.82 24.73
CA ILE A 450 17.03 13.15 25.66
C ILE A 450 17.35 14.64 25.61
N GLU A 451 17.40 15.22 24.42
CA GLU A 451 17.65 16.66 24.21
C GLU A 451 16.55 17.50 24.87
N ALA A 452 15.29 17.09 24.70
CA ALA A 452 14.14 17.83 25.23
C ALA A 452 13.98 17.69 26.75
N TRP A 453 14.17 16.48 27.29
CA TRP A 453 13.74 16.10 28.64
C TRP A 453 14.83 15.46 29.51
N GLY A 454 16.07 15.34 29.03
CA GLY A 454 17.15 14.63 29.72
C GLY A 454 17.05 13.10 29.60
N ARG A 455 17.95 12.38 30.27
CA ARG A 455 17.94 10.90 30.24
C ARG A 455 16.72 10.33 30.97
N PRO A 456 16.20 9.16 30.52
CA PRO A 456 15.09 8.49 31.20
C PRO A 456 15.32 8.32 32.72
N PRO A 457 14.30 8.60 33.54
CA PRO A 457 12.91 8.91 33.21
C PRO A 457 12.63 10.37 32.84
N GLY A 458 13.64 11.17 32.66
CA GLY A 458 13.60 12.60 32.38
C GLY A 458 14.02 13.44 33.59
N GLU A 459 14.41 14.67 33.32
CA GLU A 459 14.90 15.66 34.30
C GLU A 459 13.86 16.78 34.50
N GLU A 460 13.93 17.44 35.62
CA GLU A 460 13.13 18.65 35.85
C GLU A 460 13.66 19.80 35.00
N LYS A 461 12.77 20.50 34.29
CA LYS A 461 13.11 21.63 33.45
C LYS A 461 12.15 22.77 33.75
N ASP A 462 12.68 23.93 34.15
CA ASP A 462 11.90 25.11 34.51
C ASP A 462 10.87 24.86 35.61
N GLY A 463 11.17 23.99 36.56
CA GLY A 463 10.26 23.63 37.66
C GLY A 463 9.17 22.62 37.25
N ILE A 464 9.25 22.04 36.04
CA ILE A 464 8.33 21.04 35.53
C ILE A 464 9.05 19.71 35.43
N PRO A 465 8.66 18.67 36.20
CA PRO A 465 9.25 17.35 36.07
C PRO A 465 8.82 16.70 34.75
N ALA A 466 9.76 16.05 34.06
CA ALA A 466 9.47 15.31 32.84
C ALA A 466 8.59 14.07 33.07
N ALA A 467 8.61 13.50 34.28
CA ALA A 467 7.77 12.38 34.69
C ALA A 467 7.29 12.53 36.13
N MET A 468 6.10 12.04 36.41
CA MET A 468 5.61 11.88 37.76
C MET A 468 6.29 10.71 38.46
N LEU A 469 7.02 10.95 39.53
CA LEU A 469 7.71 9.92 40.28
C LEU A 469 7.10 9.77 41.69
N TYR A 470 6.73 8.56 42.04
CA TYR A 470 6.32 8.16 43.38
C TYR A 470 7.13 6.93 43.82
N GLN A 471 7.90 7.13 44.90
CA GLN A 471 8.78 6.08 45.45
C GLN A 471 9.67 5.43 44.35
N GLY A 472 10.24 6.23 43.46
CA GLY A 472 11.09 5.76 42.36
C GLY A 472 10.36 5.09 41.20
N LYS A 473 9.02 5.14 41.16
CA LYS A 473 8.21 4.60 40.06
C LYS A 473 7.51 5.73 39.29
N ILE A 474 7.40 5.56 37.97
CA ILE A 474 6.67 6.49 37.09
C ILE A 474 5.17 6.22 37.25
N VAL A 475 4.41 7.26 37.51
CA VAL A 475 2.96 7.21 37.67
C VAL A 475 2.27 7.47 36.34
N ILE A 476 1.48 6.53 35.88
CA ILE A 476 0.60 6.70 34.71
C ILE A 476 -0.80 7.01 35.22
N THR A 477 -1.30 8.20 34.93
CA THR A 477 -2.63 8.66 35.36
C THR A 477 -3.72 8.28 34.39
N GLY A 478 -4.94 8.09 34.93
CA GLY A 478 -6.13 7.76 34.14
C GLY A 478 -7.24 7.18 35.01
N VAL A 479 -8.33 6.83 34.38
CA VAL A 479 -9.50 6.17 34.99
C VAL A 479 -9.87 4.91 34.27
#